data_48121add2505ade39f54e3157316a1a7
#
_entry.id   48121add2505ade39f54e3157316a1a7
#
_cell.length_a   1.000
_cell.length_b   1.000
_cell.length_c   1.000
_cell.angle_alpha   90.00
_cell.angle_beta   90.00
_cell.angle_gamma   90.00
#
_symmetry.space_group_name_H-M   'P 1'
#
loop_
_entity.id
_entity.type
_entity.pdbx_description
1 polymer ?
#
loop_
_entity_poly.entity_id
_entity_poly.type
_entity_poly.pdbx_seq_one_letter_code
_entity_poly.pdbx_strand_id
1 'polypeptide(L)'
;MTNVLDELERRRAVARLGGGEARIAAQHKRGKLTARERIELLMDEGSFEEFDMYVEHRSTDFGMEKTKIPGDGVVTGWGTINGRVVYVFGKDFTVFGGSLSETHARKITKIQDMALQNRAPIIGLFDAGGARIQEGVAALGGYGEVFLRNVLASGVIPQISVIMGPCAGGDVYSPAMTDFIFMVKDTSYMFVTGPDVVKTVTNETVTAEELGGAKVHTTKSSIADRAYENDVETLLQMRRLMDFLPANNKSGVPVLPTKDSADRIDMSLDTLVPANPNQPYDIKELILKVVDEADFFEIQDAFARNIVTGFARMEGRTVGIVANQPMVLAGVLDSDASRKAARFVRFCDCFDIPIITFVDVPGFLPGTAQEYGGLIKHGAKLLFAYSEATVPKITVITRKAYGGAYDVMSSKHIRGDVNYAWPSAEIAVMGAKGAVEILYRAELGDPEKIKARIDEYQKAFANPFVAAERGYIDEVIMPHGTRRRICRSLNMLQNKHVQNPWKKHDNIPL
;
A
#
# COMPACT_ATOMS: atom_id res chain seq x y z
N MET A 1 -40.24 -31.79 -14.97
CA MET A 1 -38.94 -31.07 -15.05
C MET A 1 -39.11 -29.55 -15.17
N THR A 2 -39.99 -29.03 -16.00
CA THR A 2 -40.22 -27.58 -16.20
C THR A 2 -40.49 -26.84 -14.86
N ASN A 3 -41.37 -27.40 -14.01
CA ASN A 3 -41.70 -26.79 -12.70
C ASN A 3 -40.50 -26.66 -11.72
N VAL A 4 -39.51 -27.56 -11.76
CA VAL A 4 -38.32 -27.51 -10.88
C VAL A 4 -37.32 -26.47 -11.36
N LEU A 5 -37.16 -26.30 -12.66
CA LEU A 5 -36.28 -25.28 -13.23
C LEU A 5 -36.87 -23.87 -13.02
N ASP A 6 -38.18 -23.72 -13.17
CA ASP A 6 -38.88 -22.44 -12.90
C ASP A 6 -38.78 -22.06 -11.45
N GLU A 7 -38.84 -23.01 -10.50
CA GLU A 7 -38.62 -22.76 -9.09
C GLU A 7 -37.17 -22.36 -8.78
N LEU A 8 -36.20 -22.98 -9.44
CA LEU A 8 -34.79 -22.58 -9.30
C LEU A 8 -34.58 -21.13 -9.73
N GLU A 9 -35.09 -20.73 -10.89
CA GLU A 9 -34.94 -19.37 -11.40
C GLU A 9 -35.70 -18.36 -10.51
N ARG A 10 -36.84 -18.72 -9.99
CA ARG A 10 -37.59 -17.91 -9.02
C ARG A 10 -36.77 -17.68 -7.75
N ARG A 11 -36.14 -18.72 -7.18
CA ARG A 11 -35.29 -18.60 -5.98
C ARG A 11 -34.03 -17.78 -6.26
N ARG A 12 -33.42 -17.96 -7.42
CA ARG A 12 -32.28 -17.13 -7.85
C ARG A 12 -32.65 -15.66 -7.92
N ALA A 13 -33.79 -15.34 -8.54
CA ALA A 13 -34.26 -13.98 -8.66
C ALA A 13 -34.49 -13.33 -7.28
N VAL A 14 -35.10 -14.06 -6.34
CA VAL A 14 -35.31 -13.60 -4.95
C VAL A 14 -33.97 -13.35 -4.24
N ALA A 15 -33.01 -14.27 -4.37
CA ALA A 15 -31.69 -14.13 -3.74
C ALA A 15 -30.89 -12.94 -4.32
N ARG A 16 -30.98 -12.72 -5.62
CA ARG A 16 -30.32 -11.58 -6.30
C ARG A 16 -30.93 -10.24 -5.92
N LEU A 17 -32.18 -10.20 -5.51
CA LEU A 17 -32.88 -8.98 -5.14
C LEU A 17 -32.40 -8.43 -3.77
N GLY A 18 -31.74 -9.25 -2.96
CA GLY A 18 -31.21 -8.85 -1.64
C GLY A 18 -32.29 -8.22 -0.75
N GLY A 19 -32.08 -6.96 -0.35
CA GLY A 19 -33.01 -6.21 0.49
C GLY A 19 -34.26 -5.69 -0.22
N GLY A 20 -34.42 -5.94 -1.53
CA GLY A 20 -35.56 -5.53 -2.33
C GLY A 20 -35.36 -4.21 -3.10
N GLU A 21 -36.18 -4.01 -4.12
CA GLU A 21 -36.08 -2.88 -5.06
C GLU A 21 -36.04 -1.50 -4.39
N ALA A 22 -36.83 -1.28 -3.35
CA ALA A 22 -36.85 0.00 -2.66
C ALA A 22 -35.52 0.33 -1.98
N ARG A 23 -34.84 -0.68 -1.39
CA ARG A 23 -33.53 -0.48 -0.76
C ARG A 23 -32.42 -0.37 -1.80
N ILE A 24 -32.50 -1.07 -2.89
CA ILE A 24 -31.60 -0.91 -4.06
C ILE A 24 -31.70 0.52 -4.60
N ALA A 25 -32.94 1.01 -4.87
CA ALA A 25 -33.16 2.38 -5.33
C ALA A 25 -32.63 3.44 -4.33
N ALA A 26 -32.75 3.19 -3.03
CA ALA A 26 -32.18 4.07 -2.00
C ALA A 26 -30.63 4.07 -2.02
N GLN A 27 -30.00 2.95 -2.33
CA GLN A 27 -28.54 2.83 -2.50
C GLN A 27 -28.09 3.65 -3.72
N HIS A 28 -28.73 3.44 -4.87
CA HIS A 28 -28.44 4.20 -6.10
C HIS A 28 -28.66 5.72 -5.93
N LYS A 29 -29.71 6.13 -5.23
CA LYS A 29 -29.96 7.56 -4.93
C LYS A 29 -28.79 8.22 -4.17
N ARG A 30 -28.01 7.44 -3.42
CA ARG A 30 -26.81 7.91 -2.70
C ARG A 30 -25.54 7.88 -3.58
N GLY A 31 -25.65 7.57 -4.86
CA GLY A 31 -24.52 7.42 -5.76
C GLY A 31 -23.72 6.14 -5.57
N LYS A 32 -24.28 5.12 -4.90
CA LYS A 32 -23.63 3.87 -4.55
C LYS A 32 -24.21 2.71 -5.36
N LEU A 33 -23.37 1.78 -5.76
CA LEU A 33 -23.78 0.51 -6.35
C LEU A 33 -24.15 -0.51 -5.26
N THR A 34 -24.89 -1.55 -5.63
CA THR A 34 -25.11 -2.72 -4.77
C THR A 34 -23.86 -3.59 -4.71
N ALA A 35 -23.76 -4.47 -3.73
CA ALA A 35 -22.64 -5.41 -3.61
C ALA A 35 -22.48 -6.27 -4.88
N ARG A 36 -23.58 -6.71 -5.48
CA ARG A 36 -23.58 -7.53 -6.69
C ARG A 36 -23.09 -6.75 -7.91
N GLU A 37 -23.60 -5.55 -8.14
CA GLU A 37 -23.14 -4.67 -9.23
C GLU A 37 -21.64 -4.35 -9.10
N ARG A 38 -21.15 -4.14 -7.88
CA ARG A 38 -19.73 -3.91 -7.59
C ARG A 38 -18.87 -5.13 -7.98
N ILE A 39 -19.32 -6.33 -7.62
CA ILE A 39 -18.61 -7.57 -7.97
C ILE A 39 -18.61 -7.80 -9.49
N GLU A 40 -19.73 -7.57 -10.15
CA GLU A 40 -19.85 -7.69 -11.61
C GLU A 40 -18.92 -6.73 -12.36
N LEU A 41 -18.74 -5.50 -11.86
CA LEU A 41 -17.78 -4.54 -12.42
C LEU A 41 -16.32 -4.88 -12.09
N LEU A 42 -16.06 -5.48 -10.93
CA LEU A 42 -14.71 -5.85 -10.51
C LEU A 42 -14.16 -7.03 -11.29
N MET A 43 -14.99 -8.04 -11.55
CA MET A 43 -14.62 -9.28 -12.23
C MET A 43 -14.67 -9.15 -13.75
N ASP A 44 -14.02 -10.07 -14.44
CA ASP A 44 -14.18 -10.23 -15.88
C ASP A 44 -15.61 -10.66 -16.21
N GLU A 45 -16.16 -10.15 -17.30
CA GLU A 45 -17.53 -10.41 -17.69
C GLU A 45 -17.84 -11.92 -17.73
N GLY A 46 -18.90 -12.32 -17.03
CA GLY A 46 -19.37 -13.70 -16.96
C GLY A 46 -18.47 -14.66 -16.18
N SER A 47 -17.41 -14.19 -15.52
CA SER A 47 -16.49 -15.07 -14.78
C SER A 47 -16.90 -15.31 -13.32
N PHE A 48 -17.82 -14.52 -12.78
CA PHE A 48 -18.17 -14.60 -11.37
C PHE A 48 -19.04 -15.83 -11.05
N GLU A 49 -18.54 -16.67 -10.15
CA GLU A 49 -19.25 -17.84 -9.60
C GLU A 49 -19.59 -17.59 -8.14
N GLU A 50 -20.89 -17.40 -7.86
CA GLU A 50 -21.38 -17.12 -6.51
C GLU A 50 -21.54 -18.40 -5.70
N PHE A 51 -21.06 -18.35 -4.45
CA PHE A 51 -21.28 -19.42 -3.46
C PHE A 51 -22.23 -18.97 -2.36
N ASP A 52 -23.00 -19.95 -1.82
CA ASP A 52 -23.86 -19.76 -0.67
C ASP A 52 -24.97 -18.71 -0.88
N MET A 53 -25.45 -18.55 -2.12
CA MET A 53 -26.51 -17.59 -2.49
C MET A 53 -27.80 -17.78 -1.67
N TYR A 54 -28.14 -18.99 -1.24
CA TYR A 54 -29.38 -19.33 -0.54
C TYR A 54 -29.24 -19.44 0.99
N VAL A 55 -28.01 -19.19 1.50
CA VAL A 55 -27.77 -19.30 2.94
C VAL A 55 -28.48 -18.16 3.66
N GLU A 56 -29.13 -18.48 4.79
CA GLU A 56 -29.89 -17.54 5.64
C GLU A 56 -29.38 -17.62 7.08
N HIS A 57 -29.57 -16.52 7.83
CA HIS A 57 -29.23 -16.52 9.25
C HIS A 57 -30.11 -17.49 10.06
N ARG A 58 -29.63 -17.90 11.24
CA ARG A 58 -30.30 -18.85 12.12
C ARG A 58 -30.89 -18.21 13.39
N SER A 59 -30.80 -16.89 13.51
CA SER A 59 -31.31 -16.17 14.67
C SER A 59 -32.81 -16.30 14.77
N THR A 60 -33.29 -16.50 16.00
CA THR A 60 -34.71 -16.58 16.37
C THR A 60 -35.11 -15.45 17.31
N ASP A 61 -34.16 -14.68 17.81
CA ASP A 61 -34.44 -13.60 18.77
C ASP A 61 -34.84 -12.30 18.06
N PHE A 62 -35.52 -11.43 18.81
CA PHE A 62 -35.94 -10.11 18.35
C PHE A 62 -36.78 -10.11 17.05
N GLY A 63 -37.52 -11.21 16.77
CA GLY A 63 -38.34 -11.32 15.58
C GLY A 63 -37.60 -11.65 14.29
N MET A 64 -36.32 -11.99 14.38
CA MET A 64 -35.46 -12.31 13.23
C MET A 64 -35.96 -13.56 12.48
N GLU A 65 -36.63 -14.49 13.17
CA GLU A 65 -37.22 -15.68 12.56
C GLU A 65 -38.24 -15.38 11.44
N LYS A 66 -38.84 -14.19 11.49
CA LYS A 66 -39.84 -13.73 10.51
C LYS A 66 -39.22 -13.05 9.28
N THR A 67 -37.93 -12.72 9.33
CA THR A 67 -37.27 -11.97 8.26
C THR A 67 -36.04 -12.74 7.83
N LYS A 68 -36.24 -13.65 6.89
CA LYS A 68 -35.19 -14.46 6.27
C LYS A 68 -34.90 -13.92 4.87
N ILE A 69 -33.66 -13.49 4.64
CA ILE A 69 -33.21 -12.98 3.33
C ILE A 69 -32.06 -13.87 2.86
N PRO A 70 -32.17 -14.53 1.69
CA PRO A 70 -31.10 -15.33 1.14
C PRO A 70 -29.81 -14.54 0.94
N GLY A 71 -28.66 -15.17 1.22
CA GLY A 71 -27.35 -14.56 1.14
C GLY A 71 -26.91 -13.84 2.41
N ASP A 72 -27.83 -13.54 3.33
CA ASP A 72 -27.59 -12.95 4.65
C ASP A 72 -26.67 -11.73 4.65
N GLY A 73 -26.86 -10.83 3.67
CA GLY A 73 -26.17 -9.54 3.63
C GLY A 73 -24.71 -9.59 3.14
N VAL A 74 -24.27 -10.70 2.54
CA VAL A 74 -22.97 -10.76 1.87
C VAL A 74 -23.00 -11.65 0.64
N VAL A 75 -22.48 -11.14 -0.48
CA VAL A 75 -22.26 -11.89 -1.71
C VAL A 75 -20.83 -12.42 -1.69
N THR A 76 -20.65 -13.72 -1.87
CA THR A 76 -19.37 -14.40 -1.79
C THR A 76 -19.13 -15.31 -2.97
N GLY A 77 -17.89 -15.41 -3.45
CA GLY A 77 -17.55 -16.25 -4.58
C GLY A 77 -16.15 -16.02 -5.09
N TRP A 78 -15.94 -16.41 -6.33
CA TRP A 78 -14.69 -16.22 -7.05
C TRP A 78 -14.95 -15.90 -8.52
N GLY A 79 -13.96 -15.37 -9.17
CA GLY A 79 -13.98 -15.08 -10.60
C GLY A 79 -12.58 -14.79 -11.09
N THR A 80 -12.47 -14.10 -12.22
CA THR A 80 -11.18 -13.65 -12.73
C THR A 80 -11.13 -12.12 -12.83
N ILE A 81 -9.92 -11.58 -12.68
CA ILE A 81 -9.59 -10.22 -13.04
C ILE A 81 -8.43 -10.29 -14.02
N ASN A 82 -8.65 -9.80 -15.24
CA ASN A 82 -7.70 -9.90 -16.34
C ASN A 82 -7.18 -11.35 -16.53
N GLY A 83 -8.11 -12.32 -16.48
CA GLY A 83 -7.85 -13.75 -16.63
C GLY A 83 -7.25 -14.45 -15.41
N ARG A 84 -7.01 -13.77 -14.29
CA ARG A 84 -6.39 -14.32 -13.07
C ARG A 84 -7.44 -14.56 -12.00
N VAL A 85 -7.39 -15.72 -11.35
CA VAL A 85 -8.34 -16.11 -10.28
C VAL A 85 -8.22 -15.16 -9.09
N VAL A 86 -9.37 -14.66 -8.62
CA VAL A 86 -9.52 -13.82 -7.44
C VAL A 86 -10.76 -14.25 -6.66
N TYR A 87 -10.64 -14.36 -5.36
CA TYR A 87 -11.77 -14.54 -4.46
C TYR A 87 -12.32 -13.21 -4.00
N VAL A 88 -13.63 -13.12 -3.80
CA VAL A 88 -14.28 -11.87 -3.43
C VAL A 88 -15.42 -12.11 -2.43
N PHE A 89 -15.58 -11.18 -1.52
CA PHE A 89 -16.82 -11.00 -0.78
C PHE A 89 -17.24 -9.52 -0.83
N GLY A 90 -18.54 -9.28 -0.97
CA GLY A 90 -19.11 -7.94 -0.96
C GLY A 90 -20.26 -7.85 0.04
N LYS A 91 -20.14 -6.97 1.03
CA LYS A 91 -21.19 -6.74 2.02
C LYS A 91 -22.33 -5.95 1.40
N ASP A 92 -23.55 -6.46 1.55
CA ASP A 92 -24.74 -5.88 0.96
C ASP A 92 -25.48 -5.02 1.98
N PHE A 93 -25.33 -3.73 1.89
CA PHE A 93 -25.98 -2.76 2.78
C PHE A 93 -27.51 -2.80 2.68
N THR A 94 -28.08 -3.31 1.60
CA THR A 94 -29.52 -3.44 1.43
C THR A 94 -30.13 -4.49 2.35
N VAL A 95 -29.31 -5.45 2.84
CA VAL A 95 -29.73 -6.54 3.73
C VAL A 95 -29.17 -6.31 5.13
N PHE A 96 -30.04 -5.97 6.08
CA PHE A 96 -29.67 -5.68 7.47
C PHE A 96 -28.52 -4.68 7.64
N GLY A 97 -28.40 -3.70 6.70
CA GLY A 97 -27.30 -2.74 6.69
C GLY A 97 -25.93 -3.37 6.53
N GLY A 98 -25.83 -4.52 5.86
CA GLY A 98 -24.58 -5.26 5.67
C GLY A 98 -23.95 -5.81 6.95
N SER A 99 -24.70 -5.78 8.09
CA SER A 99 -24.18 -6.16 9.40
C SER A 99 -23.76 -7.62 9.47
N LEU A 100 -22.65 -7.88 10.17
CA LEU A 100 -22.09 -9.22 10.29
C LEU A 100 -22.85 -10.05 11.33
N SER A 101 -23.44 -11.15 10.89
CA SER A 101 -23.97 -12.24 11.68
C SER A 101 -23.00 -13.41 11.76
N GLU A 102 -23.29 -14.43 12.55
CA GLU A 102 -22.55 -15.69 12.53
C GLU A 102 -22.55 -16.32 11.13
N THR A 103 -23.68 -16.37 10.47
CA THR A 103 -23.84 -16.96 9.12
C THR A 103 -23.13 -16.13 8.05
N HIS A 104 -23.26 -14.82 8.09
CA HIS A 104 -22.54 -13.89 7.24
C HIS A 104 -21.03 -14.09 7.37
N ALA A 105 -20.51 -14.19 8.62
CA ALA A 105 -19.10 -14.46 8.87
C ALA A 105 -18.65 -15.81 8.31
N ARG A 106 -19.45 -16.87 8.46
CA ARG A 106 -19.15 -18.20 7.90
C ARG A 106 -19.00 -18.19 6.37
N LYS A 107 -19.78 -17.40 5.66
CA LYS A 107 -19.64 -17.21 4.23
C LYS A 107 -18.30 -16.57 3.88
N ILE A 108 -17.91 -15.51 4.61
CA ILE A 108 -16.63 -14.82 4.41
C ILE A 108 -15.46 -15.76 4.72
N THR A 109 -15.49 -16.44 5.87
CA THR A 109 -14.41 -17.34 6.28
C THR A 109 -14.21 -18.51 5.32
N LYS A 110 -15.31 -19.05 4.75
CA LYS A 110 -15.23 -20.05 3.68
C LYS A 110 -14.44 -19.54 2.48
N ILE A 111 -14.73 -18.32 2.03
CA ILE A 111 -14.03 -17.72 0.89
C ILE A 111 -12.57 -17.42 1.23
N GLN A 112 -12.27 -16.95 2.44
CA GLN A 112 -10.88 -16.75 2.91
C GLN A 112 -10.10 -18.06 2.93
N ASP A 113 -10.69 -19.14 3.45
CA ASP A 113 -10.06 -20.47 3.47
C ASP A 113 -9.81 -20.99 2.04
N MET A 114 -10.78 -20.84 1.14
CA MET A 114 -10.61 -21.22 -0.26
C MET A 114 -9.54 -20.41 -0.98
N ALA A 115 -9.49 -19.10 -0.77
CA ALA A 115 -8.45 -18.23 -1.33
C ALA A 115 -7.05 -18.66 -0.87
N LEU A 116 -6.89 -18.91 0.43
CA LEU A 116 -5.63 -19.38 1.01
C LEU A 116 -5.22 -20.76 0.49
N GLN A 117 -6.15 -21.71 0.42
CA GLN A 117 -5.89 -23.07 -0.08
C GLN A 117 -5.52 -23.08 -1.56
N ASN A 118 -6.16 -22.24 -2.36
CA ASN A 118 -5.90 -22.11 -3.80
C ASN A 118 -4.81 -21.10 -4.13
N ARG A 119 -4.21 -20.47 -3.12
CA ARG A 119 -3.15 -19.47 -3.27
C ARG A 119 -3.49 -18.35 -4.27
N ALA A 120 -4.68 -17.80 -4.12
CA ALA A 120 -5.19 -16.72 -4.95
C ALA A 120 -5.53 -15.49 -4.10
N PRO A 121 -5.43 -14.28 -4.66
CA PRO A 121 -5.79 -13.05 -3.96
C PRO A 121 -7.24 -13.02 -3.50
N ILE A 122 -7.52 -12.25 -2.44
CA ILE A 122 -8.86 -12.00 -1.94
C ILE A 122 -9.14 -10.50 -1.86
N ILE A 123 -10.31 -10.10 -2.32
CA ILE A 123 -10.79 -8.71 -2.26
C ILE A 123 -12.07 -8.66 -1.44
N GLY A 124 -12.09 -7.84 -0.40
CA GLY A 124 -13.29 -7.53 0.39
C GLY A 124 -13.86 -6.16 0.02
N LEU A 125 -15.17 -6.13 -0.30
CA LEU A 125 -15.92 -4.88 -0.53
C LEU A 125 -16.77 -4.60 0.69
N PHE A 126 -16.47 -3.51 1.40
CA PHE A 126 -17.06 -3.19 2.70
C PHE A 126 -18.11 -2.09 2.56
N ASP A 127 -19.31 -2.38 3.03
CA ASP A 127 -20.44 -1.45 3.12
C ASP A 127 -21.38 -1.94 4.22
N ALA A 128 -21.04 -1.64 5.50
CA ALA A 128 -21.69 -2.27 6.64
C ALA A 128 -21.71 -1.42 7.90
N GLY A 129 -22.77 -1.59 8.68
CA GLY A 129 -22.95 -0.93 9.97
C GLY A 129 -22.28 -1.62 11.18
N GLY A 130 -21.46 -2.66 10.96
CA GLY A 130 -20.79 -3.38 12.04
C GLY A 130 -21.46 -4.71 12.42
N ALA A 131 -21.43 -5.09 13.71
CA ALA A 131 -22.01 -6.34 14.18
C ALA A 131 -23.54 -6.32 14.16
N ARG A 132 -24.17 -7.44 13.82
CA ARG A 132 -25.63 -7.63 13.95
C ARG A 132 -25.98 -7.80 15.43
N ILE A 133 -26.48 -6.74 16.04
CA ILE A 133 -26.70 -6.64 17.50
C ILE A 133 -27.67 -7.73 17.99
N GLN A 134 -28.64 -8.12 17.17
CA GLN A 134 -29.62 -9.16 17.49
C GLN A 134 -29.03 -10.54 17.74
N GLU A 135 -27.80 -10.80 17.26
CA GLU A 135 -27.10 -12.07 17.44
C GLU A 135 -26.07 -12.05 18.58
N GLY A 136 -25.86 -10.89 19.21
CA GLY A 136 -25.01 -10.77 20.40
C GLY A 136 -23.59 -11.28 20.17
N VAL A 137 -23.11 -12.14 21.09
CA VAL A 137 -21.73 -12.66 21.05
C VAL A 137 -21.44 -13.55 19.86
N ALA A 138 -22.43 -14.13 19.20
CA ALA A 138 -22.23 -14.94 18.00
C ALA A 138 -21.67 -14.09 16.83
N ALA A 139 -22.12 -12.84 16.69
CA ALA A 139 -21.54 -11.89 15.74
C ALA A 139 -20.07 -11.57 16.08
N LEU A 140 -19.73 -11.41 17.37
CA LEU A 140 -18.34 -11.18 17.78
C LEU A 140 -17.44 -12.38 17.50
N GLY A 141 -17.93 -13.60 17.76
CA GLY A 141 -17.24 -14.83 17.37
C GLY A 141 -16.96 -14.89 15.86
N GLY A 142 -17.94 -14.48 15.06
CA GLY A 142 -17.79 -14.36 13.61
C GLY A 142 -16.67 -13.40 13.17
N TYR A 143 -16.54 -12.25 13.83
CA TYR A 143 -15.41 -11.34 13.57
C TYR A 143 -14.08 -11.99 13.93
N GLY A 144 -13.98 -12.63 15.09
CA GLY A 144 -12.75 -13.33 15.50
C GLY A 144 -12.27 -14.35 14.47
N GLU A 145 -13.21 -15.11 13.90
CA GLU A 145 -12.91 -16.09 12.85
C GLU A 145 -12.40 -15.43 11.55
N VAL A 146 -12.95 -14.29 11.16
CA VAL A 146 -12.47 -13.50 10.00
C VAL A 146 -11.07 -12.95 10.28
N PHE A 147 -10.84 -12.37 11.46
CA PHE A 147 -9.53 -11.82 11.84
C PHE A 147 -8.42 -12.86 11.84
N LEU A 148 -8.68 -14.05 12.39
CA LEU A 148 -7.72 -15.15 12.37
C LEU A 148 -7.26 -15.45 10.94
N ARG A 149 -8.20 -15.51 10.00
CA ARG A 149 -7.87 -15.79 8.59
C ARG A 149 -7.12 -14.66 7.89
N ASN A 150 -7.41 -13.40 8.23
CA ASN A 150 -6.58 -12.29 7.76
C ASN A 150 -5.12 -12.46 8.19
N VAL A 151 -4.89 -12.85 9.45
CA VAL A 151 -3.53 -13.07 9.97
C VAL A 151 -2.85 -14.26 9.28
N LEU A 152 -3.56 -15.39 9.11
CA LEU A 152 -3.01 -16.58 8.46
C LEU A 152 -2.70 -16.36 6.97
N ALA A 153 -3.43 -15.50 6.31
CA ALA A 153 -3.23 -15.16 4.89
C ALA A 153 -2.16 -14.08 4.67
N SER A 154 -1.80 -13.32 5.72
CA SER A 154 -0.83 -12.22 5.64
C SER A 154 0.54 -12.71 5.13
N GLY A 155 1.05 -12.08 4.07
CA GLY A 155 2.29 -12.46 3.41
C GLY A 155 2.22 -13.79 2.64
N VAL A 156 1.05 -14.40 2.49
CA VAL A 156 0.84 -15.63 1.69
C VAL A 156 0.08 -15.34 0.41
N ILE A 157 -1.03 -14.63 0.51
CA ILE A 157 -1.84 -14.15 -0.61
C ILE A 157 -2.12 -12.67 -0.45
N PRO A 158 -2.19 -11.88 -1.53
CA PRO A 158 -2.62 -10.48 -1.45
C PRO A 158 -4.04 -10.36 -0.92
N GLN A 159 -4.24 -9.48 0.06
CA GLN A 159 -5.53 -9.16 0.65
C GLN A 159 -5.82 -7.68 0.43
N ILE A 160 -6.91 -7.35 -0.25
CA ILE A 160 -7.30 -5.97 -0.56
C ILE A 160 -8.66 -5.69 0.05
N SER A 161 -8.78 -4.57 0.73
CA SER A 161 -10.04 -4.06 1.28
C SER A 161 -10.46 -2.78 0.56
N VAL A 162 -11.71 -2.74 0.12
CA VAL A 162 -12.29 -1.57 -0.55
C VAL A 162 -13.50 -1.11 0.27
N ILE A 163 -13.40 0.07 0.84
CA ILE A 163 -14.43 0.66 1.68
C ILE A 163 -15.36 1.50 0.79
N MET A 164 -16.58 1.03 0.59
CA MET A 164 -17.52 1.57 -0.37
C MET A 164 -18.82 2.08 0.30
N GLY A 165 -18.78 2.19 1.61
CA GLY A 165 -19.85 2.69 2.45
C GLY A 165 -19.39 2.80 3.90
N PRO A 166 -20.31 2.82 4.86
CA PRO A 166 -19.96 2.72 6.27
C PRO A 166 -19.15 1.46 6.56
N CYS A 167 -18.13 1.59 7.42
CA CYS A 167 -17.37 0.49 7.99
C CYS A 167 -17.06 0.87 9.44
N ALA A 168 -17.77 0.27 10.39
CA ALA A 168 -17.77 0.74 11.78
C ALA A 168 -17.62 -0.40 12.79
N GLY A 169 -17.12 -0.08 13.98
CA GLY A 169 -16.95 -1.03 15.07
C GLY A 169 -15.96 -2.13 14.74
N GLY A 170 -16.31 -3.39 14.99
CA GLY A 170 -15.47 -4.56 14.68
C GLY A 170 -15.11 -4.69 13.21
N ASP A 171 -15.89 -4.09 12.33
CA ASP A 171 -15.70 -4.21 10.88
C ASP A 171 -14.43 -3.53 10.36
N VAL A 172 -13.86 -2.57 11.10
CA VAL A 172 -12.65 -1.84 10.68
C VAL A 172 -11.35 -2.64 10.86
N TYR A 173 -11.34 -3.63 11.75
CA TYR A 173 -10.11 -4.35 12.08
C TYR A 173 -9.70 -5.34 11.00
N SER A 174 -10.64 -5.98 10.30
CA SER A 174 -10.32 -6.85 9.18
C SER A 174 -9.59 -6.08 8.06
N PRO A 175 -10.10 -4.96 7.54
CA PRO A 175 -9.34 -4.12 6.61
C PRO A 175 -7.96 -3.70 7.12
N ALA A 176 -7.87 -3.29 8.39
CA ALA A 176 -6.61 -2.84 8.98
C ALA A 176 -5.50 -3.92 9.00
N MET A 177 -5.87 -5.20 8.90
CA MET A 177 -4.94 -6.32 8.81
C MET A 177 -4.66 -6.77 7.37
N THR A 178 -5.33 -6.21 6.37
CA THR A 178 -5.08 -6.50 4.96
C THR A 178 -3.90 -5.69 4.41
N ASP A 179 -3.47 -5.99 3.20
CA ASP A 179 -2.28 -5.37 2.61
C ASP A 179 -2.55 -3.94 2.14
N PHE A 180 -3.71 -3.70 1.51
CA PHE A 180 -4.11 -2.40 0.99
C PHE A 180 -5.57 -2.09 1.32
N ILE A 181 -5.83 -0.81 1.61
CA ILE A 181 -7.17 -0.27 1.88
C ILE A 181 -7.44 0.90 0.94
N PHE A 182 -8.55 0.80 0.20
CA PHE A 182 -9.02 1.88 -0.67
C PHE A 182 -10.39 2.36 -0.23
N MET A 183 -10.65 3.65 -0.42
CA MET A 183 -11.92 4.27 -0.02
C MET A 183 -12.59 4.99 -1.18
N VAL A 184 -13.91 5.07 -1.14
CA VAL A 184 -14.69 5.94 -2.02
C VAL A 184 -14.94 7.26 -1.29
N LYS A 185 -14.64 8.39 -1.93
CA LYS A 185 -14.85 9.73 -1.34
C LYS A 185 -16.34 9.98 -1.05
N ASP A 186 -16.61 10.74 -0.01
CA ASP A 186 -17.92 11.26 0.39
C ASP A 186 -18.99 10.21 0.72
N THR A 187 -18.78 8.95 0.39
CA THR A 187 -19.76 7.87 0.63
C THR A 187 -19.26 6.78 1.55
N SER A 188 -17.96 6.76 1.87
CA SER A 188 -17.35 5.75 2.72
C SER A 188 -16.71 6.33 3.97
N TYR A 189 -16.83 5.61 5.08
CA TYR A 189 -16.32 6.02 6.38
C TYR A 189 -15.76 4.81 7.13
N MET A 190 -14.67 5.04 7.87
CA MET A 190 -14.11 4.07 8.81
C MET A 190 -13.95 4.71 10.18
N PHE A 191 -14.52 4.10 11.24
CA PHE A 191 -14.29 4.51 12.62
C PHE A 191 -14.63 3.37 13.59
N VAL A 192 -13.96 3.33 14.72
CA VAL A 192 -14.27 2.36 15.79
C VAL A 192 -15.67 2.62 16.35
N THR A 193 -15.99 3.89 16.61
CA THR A 193 -17.30 4.35 17.06
C THR A 193 -17.74 5.57 16.27
N GLY A 194 -19.03 5.64 15.95
CA GLY A 194 -19.57 6.75 15.15
C GLY A 194 -19.68 8.07 15.91
N PRO A 195 -20.03 9.17 15.21
CA PRO A 195 -20.12 10.52 15.76
C PRO A 195 -20.98 10.66 17.02
N ASP A 196 -22.10 9.94 17.09
CA ASP A 196 -23.01 10.01 18.25
C ASP A 196 -22.37 9.48 19.54
N VAL A 197 -21.59 8.40 19.44
CA VAL A 197 -20.86 7.84 20.57
C VAL A 197 -19.70 8.76 20.97
N VAL A 198 -18.99 9.31 20.01
CA VAL A 198 -17.92 10.30 20.24
C VAL A 198 -18.50 11.49 21.01
N LYS A 199 -19.63 12.04 20.57
CA LYS A 199 -20.30 13.16 21.25
C LYS A 199 -20.70 12.81 22.69
N THR A 200 -21.20 11.60 22.90
CA THR A 200 -21.63 11.18 24.22
C THR A 200 -20.48 10.99 25.20
N VAL A 201 -19.34 10.46 24.73
CA VAL A 201 -18.21 10.09 25.59
C VAL A 201 -17.21 11.23 25.75
N THR A 202 -16.90 11.96 24.67
CA THR A 202 -15.84 12.99 24.67
C THR A 202 -16.37 14.42 24.59
N ASN A 203 -17.68 14.61 24.38
CA ASN A 203 -18.35 15.88 24.09
C ASN A 203 -17.88 16.57 22.79
N GLU A 204 -17.17 15.86 21.92
CA GLU A 204 -16.80 16.36 20.60
C GLU A 204 -17.97 16.25 19.62
N THR A 205 -18.24 17.31 18.86
CA THR A 205 -19.24 17.28 17.78
C THR A 205 -18.50 17.21 16.45
N VAL A 206 -18.60 16.09 15.76
CA VAL A 206 -17.95 15.82 14.48
C VAL A 206 -18.94 15.16 13.52
N THR A 207 -18.77 15.39 12.23
CA THR A 207 -19.47 14.63 11.19
C THR A 207 -18.76 13.28 10.93
N ALA A 208 -19.43 12.35 10.24
CA ALA A 208 -18.81 11.09 9.84
C ALA A 208 -17.58 11.32 8.94
N GLU A 209 -17.65 12.29 8.04
CA GLU A 209 -16.54 12.66 7.14
C GLU A 209 -15.34 13.25 7.91
N GLU A 210 -15.57 14.10 8.88
CA GLU A 210 -14.52 14.67 9.73
C GLU A 210 -13.89 13.64 10.68
N LEU A 211 -14.65 12.66 11.13
CA LEU A 211 -14.18 11.62 12.05
C LEU A 211 -13.39 10.54 11.32
N GLY A 212 -13.89 10.04 10.20
CA GLY A 212 -13.34 8.87 9.53
C GLY A 212 -13.64 8.78 8.05
N GLY A 213 -13.81 9.91 7.36
CA GLY A 213 -13.97 9.95 5.91
C GLY A 213 -12.67 9.65 5.15
N ALA A 214 -12.79 9.48 3.85
CA ALA A 214 -11.69 9.12 2.98
C ALA A 214 -10.49 10.08 3.09
N LYS A 215 -10.76 11.40 3.17
CA LYS A 215 -9.70 12.41 3.32
C LYS A 215 -8.92 12.23 4.64
N VAL A 216 -9.59 11.92 5.74
CA VAL A 216 -8.92 11.73 7.04
C VAL A 216 -7.98 10.53 6.97
N HIS A 217 -8.46 9.42 6.41
CA HIS A 217 -7.69 8.18 6.38
C HIS A 217 -6.58 8.15 5.33
N THR A 218 -6.69 8.93 4.26
CA THR A 218 -5.62 9.06 3.26
C THR A 218 -4.58 10.12 3.59
N THR A 219 -4.88 11.11 4.48
CA THR A 219 -3.94 12.22 4.72
C THR A 219 -3.41 12.31 6.15
N LYS A 220 -4.17 11.83 7.15
CA LYS A 220 -3.82 11.97 8.58
C LYS A 220 -3.46 10.64 9.24
N SER A 221 -4.34 9.64 9.14
CA SER A 221 -4.16 8.38 9.86
C SER A 221 -3.34 7.34 9.10
N SER A 222 -3.17 7.49 7.79
CA SER A 222 -2.54 6.52 6.87
C SER A 222 -3.24 5.14 6.81
N ILE A 223 -4.48 5.05 7.26
CA ILE A 223 -5.22 3.78 7.20
C ILE A 223 -5.56 3.42 5.76
N ALA A 224 -6.04 4.37 4.97
CA ALA A 224 -6.35 4.15 3.57
C ALA A 224 -5.17 4.55 2.66
N ASP A 225 -4.86 3.69 1.71
CA ASP A 225 -3.77 3.90 0.75
C ASP A 225 -4.13 4.91 -0.33
N ARG A 226 -5.37 4.90 -0.81
CA ARG A 226 -5.90 5.91 -1.75
C ARG A 226 -7.42 6.01 -1.64
N ALA A 227 -7.96 7.09 -2.17
CA ALA A 227 -9.39 7.28 -2.34
C ALA A 227 -9.71 7.78 -3.75
N TYR A 228 -10.86 7.32 -4.28
CA TYR A 228 -11.33 7.64 -5.63
C TYR A 228 -12.72 8.24 -5.58
N GLU A 229 -13.16 8.87 -6.66
CA GLU A 229 -14.37 9.70 -6.68
C GLU A 229 -15.68 8.90 -6.54
N ASN A 230 -15.71 7.65 -7.02
CA ASN A 230 -16.93 6.82 -7.01
C ASN A 230 -16.60 5.32 -7.08
N ASP A 231 -17.64 4.50 -6.93
CA ASP A 231 -17.54 3.04 -6.96
C ASP A 231 -16.88 2.53 -8.24
N VAL A 232 -17.28 3.05 -9.40
CA VAL A 232 -16.80 2.58 -10.71
C VAL A 232 -15.30 2.84 -10.87
N GLU A 233 -14.86 4.06 -10.61
CA GLU A 233 -13.44 4.42 -10.67
C GLU A 233 -12.61 3.56 -9.70
N THR A 234 -13.10 3.40 -8.46
CA THR A 234 -12.41 2.60 -7.45
C THR A 234 -12.20 1.16 -7.95
N LEU A 235 -13.25 0.53 -8.48
CA LEU A 235 -13.16 -0.85 -8.98
C LEU A 235 -12.24 -1.00 -10.19
N LEU A 236 -12.24 -0.02 -11.10
CA LEU A 236 -11.30 0.00 -12.23
C LEU A 236 -9.85 0.11 -11.75
N GLN A 237 -9.59 0.92 -10.74
CA GLN A 237 -8.25 1.02 -10.16
C GLN A 237 -7.84 -0.26 -9.41
N MET A 238 -8.79 -0.98 -8.81
CA MET A 238 -8.49 -2.30 -8.24
C MET A 238 -8.09 -3.31 -9.32
N ARG A 239 -8.80 -3.33 -10.43
CA ARG A 239 -8.41 -4.16 -11.59
C ARG A 239 -7.00 -3.83 -12.08
N ARG A 240 -6.65 -2.52 -12.16
CA ARG A 240 -5.30 -2.07 -12.53
C ARG A 240 -4.25 -2.49 -11.49
N LEU A 241 -4.54 -2.36 -10.19
CA LEU A 241 -3.62 -2.81 -9.14
C LEU A 241 -3.33 -4.32 -9.26
N MET A 242 -4.36 -5.11 -9.54
CA MET A 242 -4.20 -6.56 -9.71
C MET A 242 -3.21 -6.95 -10.79
N ASP A 243 -3.00 -6.12 -11.82
CA ASP A 243 -2.00 -6.38 -12.87
C ASP A 243 -0.55 -6.26 -12.37
N PHE A 244 -0.33 -5.54 -11.27
CA PHE A 244 0.99 -5.44 -10.63
C PHE A 244 1.26 -6.55 -9.62
N LEU A 245 0.22 -7.07 -8.97
CA LEU A 245 0.39 -7.98 -7.83
C LEU A 245 0.59 -9.43 -8.26
N PRO A 246 1.53 -10.17 -7.63
CA PRO A 246 1.59 -11.62 -7.74
C PRO A 246 0.29 -12.30 -7.26
N ALA A 247 0.03 -13.51 -7.71
CA ALA A 247 -1.12 -14.27 -7.21
C ALA A 247 -0.92 -14.72 -5.75
N ASN A 248 0.32 -14.99 -5.37
CA ASN A 248 0.72 -15.41 -4.03
C ASN A 248 2.25 -15.25 -3.86
N ASN A 249 2.73 -15.52 -2.68
CA ASN A 249 4.15 -15.40 -2.31
C ASN A 249 5.11 -16.40 -2.99
N LYS A 250 4.63 -17.24 -3.90
CA LYS A 250 5.46 -18.22 -4.63
C LYS A 250 5.23 -18.20 -6.15
N SER A 251 4.32 -17.36 -6.62
CA SER A 251 3.96 -17.32 -8.04
C SER A 251 4.94 -16.51 -8.90
N GLY A 252 5.82 -15.75 -8.27
CA GLY A 252 6.62 -14.72 -8.93
C GLY A 252 5.78 -13.52 -9.38
N VAL A 253 6.44 -12.46 -9.77
CA VAL A 253 5.79 -11.23 -10.25
C VAL A 253 5.13 -11.43 -11.62
N PRO A 254 4.01 -10.74 -11.88
CA PRO A 254 3.42 -10.72 -13.23
C PRO A 254 4.40 -10.13 -14.24
N VAL A 255 4.37 -10.68 -15.46
CA VAL A 255 5.15 -10.16 -16.60
C VAL A 255 4.17 -9.80 -17.71
N LEU A 256 4.10 -8.53 -18.07
CA LEU A 256 3.28 -8.04 -19.17
C LEU A 256 4.18 -7.68 -20.36
N PRO A 257 3.69 -7.88 -21.61
CA PRO A 257 4.43 -7.42 -22.78
C PRO A 257 4.67 -5.91 -22.73
N THR A 258 5.89 -5.48 -23.03
CA THR A 258 6.26 -4.07 -23.15
C THR A 258 6.93 -3.79 -24.50
N LYS A 259 6.72 -2.59 -25.03
CA LYS A 259 7.42 -2.07 -26.21
C LYS A 259 8.58 -1.17 -25.79
N ASP A 260 8.73 -0.88 -24.50
CA ASP A 260 9.73 0.02 -23.97
C ASP A 260 11.08 -0.71 -23.83
N SER A 261 12.05 -0.32 -24.64
CA SER A 261 13.36 -0.98 -24.68
C SER A 261 14.09 -0.90 -23.34
N ALA A 262 14.71 -2.01 -22.92
CA ALA A 262 15.61 -2.05 -21.77
C ALA A 262 16.83 -1.13 -21.94
N ASP A 263 17.29 -0.94 -23.19
CA ASP A 263 18.45 -0.10 -23.50
C ASP A 263 18.08 1.37 -23.79
N ARG A 264 16.81 1.75 -23.63
CA ARG A 264 16.38 3.15 -23.78
C ARG A 264 17.16 4.06 -22.84
N ILE A 265 17.66 5.17 -23.37
CA ILE A 265 18.29 6.26 -22.64
C ILE A 265 17.40 7.51 -22.70
N ASP A 266 17.46 8.35 -21.68
CA ASP A 266 16.74 9.62 -21.63
C ASP A 266 17.70 10.76 -21.26
N MET A 267 18.14 11.51 -22.26
CA MET A 267 19.11 12.59 -22.09
C MET A 267 18.63 13.72 -21.18
N SER A 268 17.31 13.86 -20.99
CA SER A 268 16.76 14.87 -20.09
C SER A 268 17.06 14.61 -18.61
N LEU A 269 17.44 13.38 -18.26
CA LEU A 269 17.87 13.05 -16.90
C LEU A 269 19.19 13.71 -16.51
N ASP A 270 20.05 14.03 -17.48
CA ASP A 270 21.34 14.68 -17.20
C ASP A 270 21.20 16.09 -16.62
N THR A 271 20.01 16.71 -16.81
CA THR A 271 19.70 18.05 -16.32
C THR A 271 18.53 18.08 -15.31
N LEU A 272 18.02 16.91 -14.93
CA LEU A 272 16.87 16.81 -14.01
C LEU A 272 17.21 17.34 -12.61
N VAL A 273 18.38 16.96 -12.09
CA VAL A 273 18.84 17.43 -10.78
C VAL A 273 19.49 18.81 -10.95
N PRO A 274 18.94 19.86 -10.29
CA PRO A 274 19.50 21.20 -10.36
C PRO A 274 20.94 21.26 -9.81
N ALA A 275 21.78 22.09 -10.41
CA ALA A 275 23.14 22.35 -9.92
C ALA A 275 23.14 23.01 -8.53
N ASN A 276 22.11 23.79 -8.19
CA ASN A 276 21.92 24.34 -6.88
C ASN A 276 21.34 23.27 -5.92
N PRO A 277 22.07 22.83 -4.89
CA PRO A 277 21.63 21.75 -4.00
C PRO A 277 20.40 22.11 -3.14
N ASN A 278 20.02 23.37 -3.09
CA ASN A 278 18.83 23.85 -2.38
C ASN A 278 17.59 23.98 -3.29
N GLN A 279 17.75 23.82 -4.59
CA GLN A 279 16.63 23.85 -5.52
C GLN A 279 16.00 22.45 -5.58
N PRO A 280 14.69 22.32 -5.26
CA PRO A 280 13.99 21.04 -5.35
C PRO A 280 13.71 20.64 -6.80
N TYR A 281 13.50 19.35 -7.03
CA TYR A 281 12.98 18.78 -8.26
C TYR A 281 11.99 17.66 -7.91
N ASP A 282 11.13 17.29 -8.86
CA ASP A 282 10.14 16.25 -8.66
C ASP A 282 10.75 14.87 -8.99
N ILE A 283 10.90 14.01 -7.96
CA ILE A 283 11.42 12.65 -8.14
C ILE A 283 10.49 11.79 -9.00
N LYS A 284 9.21 12.12 -9.09
CA LYS A 284 8.26 11.39 -9.93
C LYS A 284 8.59 11.53 -11.42
N GLU A 285 9.18 12.65 -11.82
CA GLU A 285 9.66 12.84 -13.19
C GLU A 285 10.75 11.81 -13.52
N LEU A 286 11.69 11.56 -12.60
CA LEU A 286 12.68 10.48 -12.76
C LEU A 286 12.01 9.13 -12.88
N ILE A 287 11.09 8.81 -11.96
CA ILE A 287 10.38 7.52 -11.95
C ILE A 287 9.72 7.28 -13.31
N LEU A 288 8.92 8.22 -13.80
CA LEU A 288 8.18 8.11 -15.06
C LEU A 288 9.10 7.97 -16.28
N LYS A 289 10.28 8.60 -16.26
CA LYS A 289 11.28 8.47 -17.34
C LYS A 289 12.04 7.16 -17.34
N VAL A 290 12.08 6.45 -16.21
CA VAL A 290 12.83 5.20 -16.06
C VAL A 290 11.97 3.97 -16.27
N VAL A 291 10.73 3.96 -15.76
CA VAL A 291 9.84 2.80 -15.81
C VAL A 291 9.21 2.58 -17.18
N ASP A 292 8.67 1.39 -17.41
CA ASP A 292 8.01 1.04 -18.66
C ASP A 292 6.78 1.92 -18.89
N GLU A 293 6.63 2.44 -20.11
CA GLU A 293 5.50 3.26 -20.60
C GLU A 293 5.12 4.42 -19.67
N ALA A 294 6.01 4.88 -18.80
CA ALA A 294 5.73 5.86 -17.76
C ALA A 294 4.54 5.45 -16.85
N ASP A 295 4.29 4.13 -16.70
CA ASP A 295 3.19 3.60 -15.89
C ASP A 295 3.63 3.38 -14.43
N PHE A 296 3.09 4.23 -13.55
CA PHE A 296 3.38 4.19 -12.12
C PHE A 296 2.08 4.19 -11.31
N PHE A 297 1.90 3.19 -10.46
CA PHE A 297 0.78 3.09 -9.53
C PHE A 297 1.24 3.50 -8.13
N GLU A 298 1.08 4.77 -7.80
CA GLU A 298 1.51 5.31 -6.51
C GLU A 298 0.59 4.83 -5.37
N ILE A 299 1.18 4.44 -4.25
CA ILE A 299 0.52 4.04 -3.00
C ILE A 299 0.72 5.14 -1.97
N GLN A 300 -0.35 5.53 -1.25
CA GLN A 300 -0.35 6.59 -0.23
C GLN A 300 0.17 7.94 -0.76
N ASP A 301 -0.30 8.34 -1.93
CA ASP A 301 0.10 9.57 -2.60
C ASP A 301 -0.23 10.87 -1.81
N ALA A 302 -1.21 10.80 -0.92
CA ALA A 302 -1.63 11.92 -0.08
C ALA A 302 -1.01 11.92 1.34
N PHE A 303 -0.38 10.82 1.76
CA PHE A 303 0.26 10.67 3.07
C PHE A 303 1.77 10.64 2.97
N ALA A 304 2.47 11.28 3.94
CA ALA A 304 3.93 11.32 3.99
C ALA A 304 4.55 11.59 2.61
N ARG A 305 4.18 12.69 2.00
CA ARG A 305 4.51 13.03 0.61
C ARG A 305 5.99 13.29 0.36
N ASN A 306 6.80 13.39 1.44
CA ASN A 306 8.27 13.45 1.40
C ASN A 306 8.91 12.11 0.99
N ILE A 307 8.14 11.02 0.94
CA ILE A 307 8.55 9.75 0.35
C ILE A 307 7.47 9.24 -0.60
N VAL A 308 7.90 8.70 -1.73
CA VAL A 308 7.05 8.12 -2.78
C VAL A 308 7.20 6.62 -2.75
N THR A 309 6.08 5.90 -2.76
CA THR A 309 6.03 4.43 -2.85
C THR A 309 5.00 4.02 -3.90
N GLY A 310 5.26 2.95 -4.63
CA GLY A 310 4.30 2.46 -5.62
C GLY A 310 4.86 1.36 -6.51
N PHE A 311 4.00 0.85 -7.38
CA PHE A 311 4.34 -0.21 -8.32
C PHE A 311 4.58 0.35 -9.72
N ALA A 312 5.54 -0.22 -10.41
CA ALA A 312 5.85 0.05 -11.80
C ALA A 312 6.28 -1.24 -12.50
N ARG A 313 6.72 -1.14 -13.75
CA ARG A 313 7.30 -2.27 -14.46
C ARG A 313 8.65 -1.91 -15.04
N MET A 314 9.52 -2.91 -15.10
CA MET A 314 10.80 -2.88 -15.80
C MET A 314 10.89 -4.14 -16.68
N GLU A 315 11.01 -3.97 -18.00
CA GLU A 315 10.94 -5.08 -18.96
C GLU A 315 9.68 -5.95 -18.77
N GLY A 316 8.55 -5.31 -18.51
CA GLY A 316 7.26 -5.95 -18.27
C GLY A 316 7.07 -6.54 -16.87
N ARG A 317 8.12 -6.67 -16.07
CA ARG A 317 8.09 -7.27 -14.71
C ARG A 317 7.73 -6.22 -13.67
N THR A 318 6.84 -6.55 -12.76
CA THR A 318 6.51 -5.67 -11.63
C THR A 318 7.72 -5.43 -10.73
N VAL A 319 7.90 -4.18 -10.35
CA VAL A 319 8.87 -3.70 -9.36
C VAL A 319 8.21 -2.75 -8.37
N GLY A 320 8.69 -2.73 -7.13
CA GLY A 320 8.35 -1.71 -6.14
C GLY A 320 9.32 -0.54 -6.25
N ILE A 321 8.79 0.67 -6.21
CA ILE A 321 9.57 1.92 -6.20
C ILE A 321 9.46 2.55 -4.81
N VAL A 322 10.60 2.94 -4.25
CA VAL A 322 10.68 3.78 -3.04
C VAL A 322 11.61 4.96 -3.36
N ALA A 323 11.15 6.18 -3.17
CA ALA A 323 11.94 7.35 -3.53
C ALA A 323 11.74 8.52 -2.55
N ASN A 324 12.82 9.22 -2.19
CA ASN A 324 12.69 10.49 -1.46
C ASN A 324 12.15 11.56 -2.41
N GLN A 325 11.22 12.41 -1.93
CA GLN A 325 10.63 13.49 -2.72
C GLN A 325 11.21 14.86 -2.29
N PRO A 326 12.19 15.40 -3.01
CA PRO A 326 12.82 16.68 -2.64
C PRO A 326 11.86 17.88 -2.62
N MET A 327 10.75 17.81 -3.35
CA MET A 327 9.72 18.84 -3.35
C MET A 327 9.00 19.00 -2.01
N VAL A 328 9.05 18.00 -1.16
CA VAL A 328 8.35 17.98 0.13
C VAL A 328 9.36 17.75 1.24
N LEU A 329 9.48 18.71 2.15
CA LEU A 329 10.43 18.66 3.28
C LEU A 329 11.86 18.26 2.84
N ALA A 330 12.28 18.68 1.65
CA ALA A 330 13.58 18.35 1.04
C ALA A 330 13.89 16.83 0.98
N GLY A 331 12.88 15.96 1.05
CA GLY A 331 13.04 14.50 1.02
C GLY A 331 13.53 13.90 2.34
N VAL A 332 13.48 14.62 3.47
CA VAL A 332 13.87 14.08 4.79
C VAL A 332 13.02 12.85 5.16
N LEU A 333 13.58 11.99 6.01
CA LEU A 333 12.81 10.93 6.67
C LEU A 333 12.22 11.45 7.97
N ASP A 334 10.91 11.37 8.12
CA ASP A 334 10.20 11.56 9.38
C ASP A 334 9.53 10.25 9.81
N SER A 335 8.81 10.28 10.92
CA SER A 335 8.11 9.10 11.45
C SER A 335 7.12 8.53 10.43
N ASP A 336 6.39 9.38 9.73
CA ASP A 336 5.36 8.95 8.78
C ASP A 336 5.97 8.39 7.49
N ALA A 337 6.99 9.04 6.93
CA ALA A 337 7.73 8.53 5.78
C ALA A 337 8.37 7.16 6.08
N SER A 338 8.93 7.01 7.27
CA SER A 338 9.55 5.76 7.72
C SER A 338 8.54 4.62 7.81
N ARG A 339 7.34 4.88 8.40
CA ARG A 339 6.25 3.89 8.49
C ARG A 339 5.72 3.48 7.11
N LYS A 340 5.44 4.48 6.26
CA LYS A 340 4.96 4.28 4.89
C LYS A 340 5.92 3.39 4.09
N ALA A 341 7.19 3.77 4.04
CA ALA A 341 8.19 3.03 3.27
C ALA A 341 8.44 1.63 3.86
N ALA A 342 8.52 1.49 5.19
CA ALA A 342 8.73 0.19 5.84
C ALA A 342 7.60 -0.81 5.51
N ARG A 343 6.34 -0.36 5.57
CA ARG A 343 5.18 -1.19 5.21
C ARG A 343 5.24 -1.64 3.76
N PHE A 344 5.59 -0.73 2.85
CA PHE A 344 5.68 -1.02 1.43
C PHE A 344 6.85 -1.98 1.09
N VAL A 345 8.03 -1.76 1.67
CA VAL A 345 9.19 -2.66 1.51
C VAL A 345 8.87 -4.07 2.00
N ARG A 346 8.21 -4.22 3.15
CA ARG A 346 7.81 -5.54 3.67
C ARG A 346 6.80 -6.22 2.75
N PHE A 347 5.84 -5.50 2.22
CA PHE A 347 4.91 -6.05 1.23
C PHE A 347 5.66 -6.58 0.00
N CYS A 348 6.56 -5.79 -0.57
CA CYS A 348 7.36 -6.21 -1.72
C CYS A 348 8.17 -7.48 -1.41
N ASP A 349 8.80 -7.55 -0.23
CA ASP A 349 9.57 -8.73 0.17
C ASP A 349 8.70 -9.97 0.37
N CYS A 350 7.51 -9.83 0.98
CA CYS A 350 6.56 -10.93 1.14
C CYS A 350 6.15 -11.57 -0.18
N PHE A 351 6.11 -10.80 -1.26
CA PHE A 351 5.58 -11.23 -2.55
C PHE A 351 6.62 -11.29 -3.68
N ASP A 352 7.91 -11.39 -3.33
CA ASP A 352 9.02 -11.49 -4.29
C ASP A 352 9.08 -10.35 -5.31
N ILE A 353 8.64 -9.15 -4.94
CA ILE A 353 8.68 -7.96 -5.81
C ILE A 353 10.03 -7.27 -5.64
N PRO A 354 10.88 -7.17 -6.68
CA PRO A 354 12.13 -6.43 -6.62
C PRO A 354 11.91 -4.96 -6.28
N ILE A 355 12.84 -4.37 -5.52
CA ILE A 355 12.73 -2.98 -5.04
C ILE A 355 13.79 -2.11 -5.72
N ILE A 356 13.35 -1.00 -6.30
CA ILE A 356 14.20 0.07 -6.80
C ILE A 356 14.05 1.27 -5.88
N THR A 357 15.17 1.76 -5.35
CA THR A 357 15.20 2.90 -4.44
C THR A 357 15.93 4.07 -5.07
N PHE A 358 15.27 5.24 -5.18
CA PHE A 358 15.90 6.50 -5.58
C PHE A 358 16.13 7.36 -4.35
N VAL A 359 17.38 7.79 -4.15
CA VAL A 359 17.81 8.45 -2.92
C VAL A 359 18.17 9.91 -3.18
N ASP A 360 17.50 10.80 -2.49
CA ASP A 360 17.87 12.18 -2.26
C ASP A 360 17.40 12.60 -0.86
N VAL A 361 18.19 12.27 0.16
CA VAL A 361 17.80 12.38 1.56
C VAL A 361 18.85 13.15 2.37
N PRO A 362 18.50 14.33 2.96
CA PRO A 362 19.42 15.10 3.77
C PRO A 362 19.55 14.60 5.22
N GLY A 363 18.76 13.60 5.62
CA GLY A 363 18.76 13.04 6.96
C GLY A 363 17.37 12.73 7.48
N PHE A 364 17.30 12.44 8.77
CA PHE A 364 16.04 12.37 9.52
C PHE A 364 15.60 13.77 9.97
N LEU A 365 14.28 14.01 10.03
CA LEU A 365 13.72 15.29 10.44
C LEU A 365 13.97 15.53 11.93
N PRO A 366 14.73 16.59 12.30
CA PRO A 366 14.96 16.90 13.71
C PRO A 366 13.74 17.59 14.34
N GLY A 367 13.70 17.59 15.67
CA GLY A 367 12.74 18.36 16.45
C GLY A 367 11.97 17.55 17.47
N THR A 368 11.50 18.24 18.53
CA THR A 368 10.83 17.60 19.68
C THR A 368 9.58 16.83 19.27
N ALA A 369 8.79 17.33 18.30
CA ALA A 369 7.61 16.63 17.81
C ALA A 369 7.96 15.26 17.20
N GLN A 370 9.06 15.16 16.47
CA GLN A 370 9.52 13.91 15.89
C GLN A 370 10.10 12.97 16.96
N GLU A 371 10.93 13.49 17.87
CA GLU A 371 11.52 12.71 18.97
C GLU A 371 10.41 12.14 19.89
N TYR A 372 9.47 12.98 20.31
CA TYR A 372 8.34 12.55 21.16
C TYR A 372 7.36 11.65 20.41
N GLY A 373 7.23 11.82 19.10
CA GLY A 373 6.46 10.95 18.20
C GLY A 373 7.13 9.60 17.90
N GLY A 374 8.32 9.34 18.44
CA GLY A 374 9.00 8.06 18.31
C GLY A 374 9.78 7.89 17.01
N LEU A 375 10.37 8.96 16.46
CA LEU A 375 11.17 8.92 15.23
C LEU A 375 12.20 7.80 15.23
N ILE A 376 12.91 7.59 16.35
CA ILE A 376 13.92 6.52 16.48
C ILE A 376 13.30 5.15 16.21
N LYS A 377 12.15 4.86 16.83
CA LYS A 377 11.41 3.60 16.64
C LYS A 377 10.89 3.44 15.23
N HIS A 378 10.33 4.50 14.66
CA HIS A 378 9.79 4.47 13.30
C HIS A 378 10.87 4.40 12.23
N GLY A 379 11.98 5.13 12.40
CA GLY A 379 13.15 5.00 11.52
C GLY A 379 13.76 3.60 11.58
N ALA A 380 13.80 2.98 12.76
CA ALA A 380 14.25 1.61 12.93
C ALA A 380 13.36 0.59 12.18
N LYS A 381 12.05 0.85 11.98
CA LYS A 381 11.19 -0.01 11.16
C LYS A 381 11.64 -0.06 9.70
N LEU A 382 11.99 1.07 9.14
CA LEU A 382 12.46 1.14 7.75
C LEU A 382 13.83 0.47 7.59
N LEU A 383 14.74 0.73 8.52
CA LEU A 383 16.04 0.05 8.58
C LEU A 383 15.87 -1.47 8.67
N PHE A 384 14.97 -1.92 9.54
CA PHE A 384 14.65 -3.33 9.71
C PHE A 384 14.09 -3.95 8.43
N ALA A 385 13.10 -3.31 7.81
CA ALA A 385 12.45 -3.81 6.60
C ALA A 385 13.45 -3.99 5.45
N TYR A 386 14.32 -3.02 5.18
CA TYR A 386 15.33 -3.14 4.15
C TYR A 386 16.41 -4.17 4.48
N SER A 387 16.83 -4.24 5.75
CA SER A 387 17.85 -5.21 6.17
C SER A 387 17.35 -6.65 6.09
N GLU A 388 16.07 -6.88 6.38
CA GLU A 388 15.45 -8.20 6.35
C GLU A 388 15.09 -8.65 4.93
N ALA A 389 14.73 -7.72 4.06
CA ALA A 389 14.27 -8.00 2.70
C ALA A 389 15.32 -8.79 1.88
N THR A 390 14.86 -9.89 1.29
CA THR A 390 15.68 -10.83 0.51
C THR A 390 15.52 -10.67 -1.00
N VAL A 391 14.51 -9.92 -1.44
CA VAL A 391 14.29 -9.61 -2.86
C VAL A 391 15.45 -8.82 -3.48
N PRO A 392 15.60 -8.79 -4.81
CA PRO A 392 16.53 -7.90 -5.48
C PRO A 392 16.32 -6.45 -5.06
N LYS A 393 17.39 -5.77 -4.64
CA LYS A 393 17.37 -4.36 -4.21
C LYS A 393 18.40 -3.57 -4.99
N ILE A 394 17.90 -2.61 -5.78
CA ILE A 394 18.75 -1.73 -6.59
C ILE A 394 18.54 -0.30 -6.08
N THR A 395 19.63 0.39 -5.81
CA THR A 395 19.61 1.76 -5.29
C THR A 395 20.31 2.71 -6.26
N VAL A 396 19.72 3.86 -6.51
CA VAL A 396 20.31 4.94 -7.29
C VAL A 396 20.31 6.21 -6.45
N ILE A 397 21.48 6.67 -6.07
CA ILE A 397 21.67 7.92 -5.31
C ILE A 397 21.76 9.05 -6.32
N THR A 398 20.74 9.92 -6.35
CA THR A 398 20.66 11.00 -7.33
C THR A 398 21.32 12.29 -6.86
N ARG A 399 21.27 12.58 -5.55
CA ARG A 399 21.88 13.77 -4.96
C ARG A 399 22.32 13.51 -3.52
N LYS A 400 21.59 13.97 -2.52
CA LYS A 400 21.98 13.86 -1.10
C LYS A 400 21.77 12.45 -0.55
N ALA A 401 22.71 11.98 0.24
CA ALA A 401 22.60 10.76 1.04
C ALA A 401 23.41 10.96 2.32
N TYR A 402 22.79 11.54 3.36
CA TYR A 402 23.47 12.00 4.55
C TYR A 402 23.13 11.21 5.80
N GLY A 403 24.15 10.93 6.60
CA GLY A 403 24.05 10.35 7.93
C GLY A 403 23.36 8.97 7.94
N GLY A 404 22.65 8.66 9.02
CA GLY A 404 21.93 7.38 9.13
C GLY A 404 20.85 7.17 8.09
N ALA A 405 20.34 8.23 7.48
CA ALA A 405 19.36 8.10 6.37
C ALA A 405 19.99 7.50 5.10
N TYR A 406 21.28 7.75 4.85
CA TYR A 406 22.02 7.03 3.81
C TYR A 406 21.99 5.51 4.05
N ASP A 407 22.26 5.08 5.29
CA ASP A 407 22.24 3.65 5.62
C ASP A 407 20.84 3.06 5.40
N VAL A 408 19.81 3.75 5.91
CA VAL A 408 18.43 3.28 5.92
C VAL A 408 17.83 3.13 4.52
N MET A 409 18.18 4.02 3.57
CA MET A 409 17.64 4.02 2.22
C MET A 409 18.30 2.99 1.31
N SER A 410 18.26 1.72 1.72
CA SER A 410 18.75 0.57 0.93
C SER A 410 20.22 0.66 0.56
N SER A 411 21.07 1.07 1.52
CA SER A 411 22.51 1.10 1.30
C SER A 411 23.11 -0.30 1.11
N LYS A 412 24.31 -0.34 0.54
CA LYS A 412 25.07 -1.58 0.40
C LYS A 412 25.33 -2.27 1.74
N HIS A 413 25.50 -1.48 2.80
CA HIS A 413 25.79 -1.97 4.15
C HIS A 413 24.64 -2.78 4.79
N ILE A 414 23.39 -2.52 4.37
CA ILE A 414 22.21 -3.26 4.82
C ILE A 414 21.65 -4.19 3.73
N ARG A 415 22.54 -4.79 2.95
CA ARG A 415 22.22 -5.80 1.92
C ARG A 415 21.57 -5.24 0.65
N GLY A 416 21.81 -3.97 0.28
CA GLY A 416 21.54 -3.46 -1.05
C GLY A 416 22.41 -4.22 -2.07
N ASP A 417 21.80 -4.85 -3.08
CA ASP A 417 22.55 -5.71 -4.03
C ASP A 417 23.40 -4.89 -4.97
N VAL A 418 22.80 -3.87 -5.59
CA VAL A 418 23.49 -2.96 -6.51
C VAL A 418 23.17 -1.53 -6.11
N ASN A 419 24.22 -0.75 -5.89
CA ASN A 419 24.13 0.65 -5.52
C ASN A 419 24.86 1.51 -6.55
N TYR A 420 24.10 2.34 -7.27
CA TYR A 420 24.60 3.32 -8.22
C TYR A 420 24.52 4.73 -7.62
N ALA A 421 25.38 5.61 -8.08
CA ALA A 421 25.29 7.03 -7.81
C ALA A 421 25.37 7.84 -9.11
N TRP A 422 24.66 8.95 -9.17
CA TRP A 422 24.87 9.95 -10.21
C TRP A 422 26.09 10.82 -9.87
N PRO A 423 26.71 11.52 -10.84
CA PRO A 423 27.82 12.42 -10.55
C PRO A 423 27.46 13.57 -9.58
N SER A 424 26.19 13.92 -9.50
CA SER A 424 25.63 14.89 -8.55
C SER A 424 25.44 14.39 -7.13
N ALA A 425 25.74 13.10 -6.87
CA ALA A 425 25.52 12.51 -5.54
C ALA A 425 26.52 13.05 -4.51
N GLU A 426 26.01 13.29 -3.31
CA GLU A 426 26.77 13.70 -2.14
C GLU A 426 26.54 12.68 -1.01
N ILE A 427 27.52 11.82 -0.76
CA ILE A 427 27.43 10.74 0.23
C ILE A 427 28.35 11.10 1.40
N ALA A 428 27.77 11.50 2.54
CA ALA A 428 28.53 12.02 3.67
C ALA A 428 27.80 11.83 5.00
N VAL A 429 28.52 12.02 6.10
CA VAL A 429 27.91 11.99 7.45
C VAL A 429 26.89 13.11 7.62
N MET A 430 27.16 14.29 7.06
CA MET A 430 26.26 15.45 7.05
C MET A 430 26.65 16.41 5.92
N GLY A 431 25.78 17.38 5.63
CA GLY A 431 26.09 18.42 4.65
C GLY A 431 27.32 19.24 5.04
N ALA A 432 28.08 19.68 4.03
CA ALA A 432 29.37 20.34 4.21
C ALA A 432 29.34 21.52 5.17
N LYS A 433 28.30 22.37 5.12
CA LYS A 433 28.15 23.52 6.03
C LYS A 433 28.10 23.08 7.49
N GLY A 434 27.23 22.11 7.82
CA GLY A 434 27.11 21.60 9.19
C GLY A 434 28.39 20.93 9.70
N ALA A 435 29.08 20.19 8.84
CA ALA A 435 30.34 19.56 9.19
C ALA A 435 31.43 20.60 9.52
N VAL A 436 31.52 21.63 8.69
CA VAL A 436 32.51 22.71 8.86
C VAL A 436 32.22 23.52 10.13
N GLU A 437 30.98 23.85 10.43
CA GLU A 437 30.58 24.55 11.66
C GLU A 437 30.97 23.76 12.92
N ILE A 438 31.04 22.47 12.89
CA ILE A 438 31.48 21.60 13.98
C ILE A 438 33.00 21.53 14.02
N LEU A 439 33.66 21.21 12.91
CA LEU A 439 35.10 20.96 12.82
C LEU A 439 35.91 22.23 13.00
N TYR A 440 35.43 23.36 12.50
CA TYR A 440 36.13 24.66 12.52
C TYR A 440 35.40 25.69 13.38
N ARG A 441 34.83 25.26 14.49
CA ARG A 441 34.06 26.11 15.42
C ARG A 441 34.78 27.39 15.84
N ALA A 442 36.10 27.35 15.94
CA ALA A 442 36.94 28.52 16.28
C ALA A 442 37.02 29.57 15.16
N GLU A 443 36.70 29.19 13.90
CA GLU A 443 36.78 30.06 12.74
C GLU A 443 35.42 30.67 12.36
N LEU A 444 34.33 30.38 13.09
CA LEU A 444 32.95 30.83 12.78
C LEU A 444 32.77 32.36 12.67
N GLY A 445 33.68 33.14 13.25
CA GLY A 445 33.69 34.58 13.14
C GLY A 445 34.23 35.16 11.81
N ASP A 446 34.77 34.31 10.92
CA ASP A 446 35.36 34.70 9.65
C ASP A 446 34.61 34.04 8.48
N PRO A 447 33.63 34.72 7.84
CA PRO A 447 32.82 34.15 6.78
C PRO A 447 33.59 33.64 5.54
N GLU A 448 34.71 34.34 5.22
CA GLU A 448 35.52 33.93 4.05
C GLU A 448 36.29 32.62 4.32
N LYS A 449 36.84 32.45 5.52
CA LYS A 449 37.46 31.21 5.93
C LYS A 449 36.45 30.07 5.97
N ILE A 450 35.30 30.28 6.57
CA ILE A 450 34.26 29.28 6.63
C ILE A 450 33.81 28.83 5.23
N LYS A 451 33.64 29.76 4.30
CA LYS A 451 33.33 29.45 2.90
C LYS A 451 34.41 28.58 2.26
N ALA A 452 35.69 28.97 2.45
CA ALA A 452 36.81 28.18 1.96
C ALA A 452 36.84 26.75 2.55
N ARG A 453 36.52 26.59 3.83
CA ARG A 453 36.43 25.29 4.51
C ARG A 453 35.26 24.45 3.99
N ILE A 454 34.12 25.08 3.68
CA ILE A 454 32.97 24.40 3.07
C ILE A 454 33.35 23.85 1.70
N ASP A 455 33.98 24.66 0.87
CA ASP A 455 34.41 24.26 -0.49
C ASP A 455 35.47 23.13 -0.39
N GLU A 456 36.40 23.21 0.53
CA GLU A 456 37.41 22.16 0.80
C GLU A 456 36.74 20.86 1.25
N TYR A 457 35.81 20.91 2.22
CA TYR A 457 35.09 19.76 2.73
C TYR A 457 34.21 19.11 1.64
N GLN A 458 33.53 19.94 0.86
CA GLN A 458 32.67 19.47 -0.23
C GLN A 458 33.48 18.70 -1.27
N LYS A 459 34.65 19.24 -1.62
CA LYS A 459 35.57 18.62 -2.57
C LYS A 459 36.17 17.32 -2.06
N ALA A 460 36.46 17.25 -0.76
CA ALA A 460 37.10 16.11 -0.12
C ALA A 460 36.13 14.97 0.21
N PHE A 461 34.89 15.28 0.61
CA PHE A 461 34.00 14.28 1.22
C PHE A 461 32.58 14.21 0.62
N ALA A 462 32.03 15.31 0.13
CA ALA A 462 30.65 15.36 -0.36
C ALA A 462 30.59 15.10 -1.88
N ASN A 463 31.02 13.92 -2.30
CA ASN A 463 30.99 13.47 -3.69
C ASN A 463 30.84 11.93 -3.78
N PRO A 464 30.45 11.36 -4.90
CA PRO A 464 30.23 9.91 -4.98
C PRO A 464 31.53 9.10 -5.03
N PHE A 465 32.65 9.70 -5.42
CA PHE A 465 33.90 8.99 -5.66
C PHE A 465 34.54 8.47 -4.37
N VAL A 466 34.40 9.19 -3.26
CA VAL A 466 34.88 8.74 -1.94
C VAL A 466 34.19 7.43 -1.52
N ALA A 467 32.89 7.30 -1.78
CA ALA A 467 32.16 6.06 -1.53
C ALA A 467 32.54 4.96 -2.54
N ALA A 468 32.75 5.32 -3.81
CA ALA A 468 33.17 4.38 -4.86
C ALA A 468 34.56 3.79 -4.59
N GLU A 469 35.53 4.60 -4.18
CA GLU A 469 36.87 4.16 -3.81
C GLU A 469 36.89 3.15 -2.65
N ARG A 470 35.86 3.18 -1.80
CA ARG A 470 35.68 2.25 -0.67
C ARG A 470 34.83 1.03 -1.03
N GLY A 471 34.27 0.96 -2.24
CA GLY A 471 33.35 -0.10 -2.64
C GLY A 471 31.96 -0.01 -1.98
N TYR A 472 31.56 1.20 -1.48
CA TYR A 472 30.26 1.42 -0.86
C TYR A 472 29.16 1.68 -1.90
N ILE A 473 29.55 2.01 -3.11
CA ILE A 473 28.70 1.99 -4.31
C ILE A 473 29.43 1.20 -5.41
N ASP A 474 28.67 0.61 -6.33
CA ASP A 474 29.21 -0.25 -7.39
C ASP A 474 29.71 0.55 -8.58
N GLU A 475 29.04 1.66 -8.91
CA GLU A 475 29.46 2.52 -10.03
C GLU A 475 28.85 3.93 -9.91
N VAL A 476 29.57 4.92 -10.42
CA VAL A 476 29.04 6.25 -10.72
C VAL A 476 28.57 6.24 -12.17
N ILE A 477 27.27 6.40 -12.40
CA ILE A 477 26.63 6.24 -13.71
C ILE A 477 26.14 7.56 -14.29
N MET A 478 26.12 7.67 -15.62
CA MET A 478 25.48 8.79 -16.30
C MET A 478 23.97 8.74 -16.09
N PRO A 479 23.31 9.85 -15.70
CA PRO A 479 21.88 9.86 -15.40
C PRO A 479 21.00 9.33 -16.53
N HIS A 480 21.28 9.71 -17.79
CA HIS A 480 20.54 9.24 -18.96
C HIS A 480 20.53 7.72 -19.14
N GLY A 481 21.51 7.00 -18.59
CA GLY A 481 21.64 5.55 -18.67
C GLY A 481 20.97 4.78 -17.52
N THR A 482 20.28 5.46 -16.62
CA THR A 482 19.72 4.87 -15.38
C THR A 482 18.81 3.68 -15.66
N ARG A 483 17.86 3.80 -16.58
CA ARG A 483 16.97 2.69 -16.96
C ARG A 483 17.75 1.45 -17.38
N ARG A 484 18.67 1.60 -18.32
CA ARG A 484 19.48 0.50 -18.84
C ARG A 484 20.27 -0.21 -17.74
N ARG A 485 20.83 0.57 -16.80
CA ARG A 485 21.57 0.00 -15.65
C ARG A 485 20.66 -0.80 -14.73
N ILE A 486 19.49 -0.29 -14.42
CA ILE A 486 18.50 -0.98 -13.59
C ILE A 486 18.03 -2.26 -14.27
N CYS A 487 17.66 -2.25 -15.54
CA CYS A 487 17.24 -3.45 -16.29
C CYS A 487 18.33 -4.54 -16.27
N ARG A 488 19.58 -4.17 -16.54
CA ARG A 488 20.72 -5.12 -16.50
C ARG A 488 20.94 -5.70 -15.10
N SER A 489 20.81 -4.89 -14.06
CA SER A 489 20.92 -5.35 -12.68
C SER A 489 19.80 -6.30 -12.29
N LEU A 490 18.55 -5.98 -12.67
CA LEU A 490 17.40 -6.87 -12.44
C LEU A 490 17.59 -8.22 -13.14
N ASN A 491 18.09 -8.22 -14.37
CA ASN A 491 18.38 -9.44 -15.11
C ASN A 491 19.50 -10.27 -14.47
N MET A 492 20.56 -9.62 -13.97
CA MET A 492 21.62 -10.29 -13.22
C MET A 492 21.11 -10.92 -11.92
N LEU A 493 20.20 -10.23 -11.24
CA LEU A 493 19.64 -10.67 -9.95
C LEU A 493 18.42 -11.60 -10.07
N GLN A 494 18.03 -11.98 -11.27
CA GLN A 494 16.82 -12.78 -11.53
C GLN A 494 16.77 -14.08 -10.72
N ASN A 495 17.91 -14.70 -10.48
CA ASN A 495 18.02 -15.95 -9.74
C ASN A 495 18.55 -15.73 -8.30
N LYS A 496 18.47 -14.50 -7.80
CA LYS A 496 18.89 -14.22 -6.43
C LYS A 496 18.11 -15.09 -5.45
N HIS A 497 18.82 -15.81 -4.63
CA HIS A 497 18.25 -16.60 -3.53
C HIS A 497 19.03 -16.35 -2.25
N VAL A 498 18.39 -15.74 -1.27
CA VAL A 498 18.95 -15.46 0.05
C VAL A 498 17.98 -15.93 1.11
N GLN A 499 18.47 -16.69 2.08
CA GLN A 499 17.70 -17.11 3.24
C GLN A 499 18.16 -16.36 4.49
N ASN A 500 17.21 -15.80 5.20
CA ASN A 500 17.47 -15.28 6.53
C ASN A 500 17.68 -16.44 7.53
N PRO A 501 18.40 -16.22 8.65
CA PRO A 501 18.45 -17.19 9.74
C PRO A 501 17.03 -17.63 10.14
N TRP A 502 16.88 -18.92 10.42
CA TRP A 502 15.58 -19.43 10.82
C TRP A 502 15.06 -18.72 12.08
N LYS A 503 13.79 -18.32 12.03
CA LYS A 503 13.08 -17.73 13.17
C LYS A 503 11.59 -18.05 13.04
N LYS A 504 10.89 -18.13 14.16
CA LYS A 504 9.44 -18.38 14.18
C LYS A 504 8.69 -17.21 13.48
N HIS A 505 9.09 -16.01 13.78
CA HIS A 505 8.74 -14.75 13.12
C HIS A 505 9.79 -13.71 13.52
N ASP A 506 9.82 -12.59 12.83
CA ASP A 506 10.67 -11.46 13.22
C ASP A 506 10.08 -10.72 14.44
N ASN A 507 10.91 -9.90 15.08
CA ASN A 507 10.51 -9.00 16.15
C ASN A 507 10.81 -7.55 15.72
N ILE A 508 10.10 -7.12 14.69
CA ILE A 508 10.20 -5.74 14.20
C ILE A 508 9.74 -4.77 15.30
N PRO A 509 10.39 -3.60 15.48
CA PRO A 509 9.95 -2.59 16.43
C PRO A 509 8.57 -2.04 16.03
N LEU A 510 7.50 -2.50 16.70
CA LEU A 510 6.11 -2.15 16.41
C LEU A 510 5.72 -0.78 16.98
#